data_cdb1f60f17c53c460eaf034112b129a5
#
_entry.id   cdb1f60f17c53c460eaf034112b129a5
#
_cell.length_a   1.000
_cell.length_b   1.000
_cell.length_c   1.000
_cell.angle_alpha   90.00
_cell.angle_beta   90.00
_cell.angle_gamma   90.00
#
_symmetry.space_group_name_H-M   'P 1'
#
loop_
_entity.id
_entity.type
_entity.pdbx_description
1 polymer ?
#
loop_
_entity_poly.entity_id
_entity_poly.type
_entity_poly.pdbx_seq_one_letter_code
_entity_poly.pdbx_strand_id
1 'polypeptide(L)'
;MLALSRVQVPQLALIRELIERVGSAKELIENASDICNLLPGATTRLGRIIGDSHLVELAEREMEFIERNNIKLICYGDEAYPYRLAECSDAPLVLHSLGNVDLNAHHIVSIVGTRHASEYGKDMCANFVADLAKFVPGTLVVSGLAYGIDVCAHRAALKAGLPTVGVLAHGLDQIYPGAHRTTAKQMLENGGLLTEFMSGTDSLKQFFVQRNRIVAGMADATVVVESASKGGSLITASLAMGYDRDCFAFPGRVNDQYSQGCNELVSRNRAALITSAYDFVEAMNWEVVTSKKSAADMQTELFPELSPDESAVMTALRSDSDGLQVNQMVVQLNIPINKLLPLLFEMEMKGLVKAVAGGRYRVMVL
;
A
#
# COMPACT_ATOMS: atom_id res chain seq x y z
N MET A 1 7.15 23.04 -14.64
CA MET A 1 6.99 21.63 -14.25
C MET A 1 5.55 21.15 -14.41
N LEU A 2 4.55 21.78 -13.77
CA LEU A 2 3.15 21.34 -13.80
C LEU A 2 2.57 21.21 -15.23
N ALA A 3 2.79 22.21 -16.13
CA ALA A 3 2.38 22.12 -17.52
C ALA A 3 2.98 20.88 -18.24
N LEU A 4 4.25 20.58 -17.98
CA LEU A 4 4.96 19.46 -18.60
C LEU A 4 4.53 18.09 -18.04
N SER A 5 3.91 18.03 -16.86
CA SER A 5 3.43 16.77 -16.24
C SER A 5 2.33 16.07 -17.05
N ARG A 6 1.67 16.79 -17.96
CA ARG A 6 0.66 16.25 -18.89
C ARG A 6 1.26 15.43 -20.04
N VAL A 7 2.58 15.48 -20.21
CA VAL A 7 3.26 14.68 -21.24
C VAL A 7 3.28 13.20 -20.82
N GLN A 8 2.99 12.31 -21.76
CA GLN A 8 2.81 10.89 -21.46
C GLN A 8 4.09 10.23 -20.93
N VAL A 9 3.92 9.27 -20.00
CA VAL A 9 4.96 8.57 -19.25
C VAL A 9 6.19 8.12 -20.06
N PRO A 10 6.10 7.54 -21.26
CA PRO A 10 7.31 7.09 -22.01
C PRO A 10 8.31 8.21 -22.34
N GLN A 11 7.89 9.45 -22.21
CA GLN A 11 8.69 10.65 -22.56
C GLN A 11 9.20 11.41 -21.34
N LEU A 12 8.84 11.01 -20.11
CA LEU A 12 9.20 11.75 -18.89
C LEU A 12 10.72 11.82 -18.66
N ALA A 13 11.44 10.71 -18.87
CA ALA A 13 12.90 10.71 -18.76
C ALA A 13 13.54 11.71 -19.73
N LEU A 14 13.04 11.74 -20.97
CA LEU A 14 13.52 12.68 -21.99
C LEU A 14 13.22 14.14 -21.60
N ILE A 15 12.05 14.41 -21.01
CA ILE A 15 11.71 15.77 -20.57
C ILE A 15 12.59 16.20 -19.41
N ARG A 16 12.89 15.29 -18.46
CA ARG A 16 13.82 15.60 -17.36
C ARG A 16 15.22 15.95 -17.90
N GLU A 17 15.75 15.15 -18.81
CA GLU A 17 17.03 15.41 -19.42
C GLU A 17 17.04 16.75 -20.20
N LEU A 18 15.95 17.08 -20.90
CA LEU A 18 15.80 18.37 -21.58
C LEU A 18 15.79 19.53 -20.57
N ILE A 19 15.08 19.41 -19.46
CA ILE A 19 15.05 20.43 -18.40
C ILE A 19 16.43 20.64 -17.80
N GLU A 20 17.16 19.57 -17.52
CA GLU A 20 18.53 19.63 -16.99
C GLU A 20 19.50 20.34 -17.96
N ARG A 21 19.37 20.07 -19.26
CA ARG A 21 20.23 20.69 -20.29
C ARG A 21 19.93 22.17 -20.53
N VAL A 22 18.64 22.54 -20.48
CA VAL A 22 18.18 23.90 -20.74
C VAL A 22 18.27 24.78 -19.49
N GLY A 23 18.20 24.15 -18.29
CA GLY A 23 18.30 24.82 -17.01
C GLY A 23 16.97 24.94 -16.27
N SER A 24 15.84 25.07 -16.97
CA SER A 24 14.52 25.15 -16.34
C SER A 24 13.38 24.68 -17.23
N ALA A 25 12.26 24.28 -16.60
CA ALA A 25 11.02 23.94 -17.31
C ALA A 25 10.45 25.14 -18.10
N LYS A 26 10.66 26.37 -17.63
CA LYS A 26 10.23 27.58 -18.31
C LYS A 26 11.03 27.77 -19.61
N GLU A 27 12.33 27.71 -19.53
CA GLU A 27 13.20 27.84 -20.71
C GLU A 27 12.96 26.70 -21.71
N LEU A 28 12.62 25.50 -21.25
CA LEU A 28 12.25 24.39 -22.11
C LEU A 28 10.97 24.68 -22.91
N ILE A 29 9.95 25.28 -22.29
CA ILE A 29 8.70 25.67 -22.97
C ILE A 29 8.98 26.81 -23.98
N GLU A 30 9.77 27.82 -23.60
CA GLU A 30 10.14 28.94 -24.46
C GLU A 30 10.95 28.51 -25.68
N ASN A 31 11.80 27.48 -25.54
CA ASN A 31 12.61 26.91 -26.61
C ASN A 31 12.04 25.64 -27.24
N ALA A 32 10.75 25.36 -27.07
CA ALA A 32 10.11 24.12 -27.50
C ALA A 32 10.25 23.84 -29.01
N SER A 33 10.36 24.87 -29.84
CA SER A 33 10.58 24.74 -31.30
C SER A 33 11.97 24.17 -31.66
N ASP A 34 12.95 24.33 -30.78
CA ASP A 34 14.36 24.01 -31.05
C ASP A 34 14.87 22.76 -30.31
N ILE A 35 13.98 22.00 -29.65
CA ILE A 35 14.37 20.85 -28.82
C ILE A 35 15.13 19.75 -29.58
N CYS A 36 14.93 19.63 -30.90
CA CYS A 36 15.64 18.65 -31.71
C CYS A 36 17.15 18.92 -31.80
N ASN A 37 17.56 20.18 -31.60
CA ASN A 37 18.97 20.59 -31.55
C ASN A 37 19.54 20.44 -30.14
N LEU A 38 18.68 20.45 -29.11
CA LEU A 38 19.07 20.37 -27.70
C LEU A 38 19.42 18.93 -27.26
N LEU A 39 18.71 17.94 -27.80
CA LEU A 39 18.91 16.55 -27.39
C LEU A 39 18.72 15.56 -28.55
N PRO A 40 19.71 14.68 -28.81
CA PRO A 40 19.52 13.54 -29.70
C PRO A 40 18.35 12.65 -29.23
N GLY A 41 17.40 12.39 -30.13
CA GLY A 41 16.20 11.62 -29.82
C GLY A 41 14.94 12.47 -29.52
N ALA A 42 15.08 13.76 -29.25
CA ALA A 42 13.93 14.66 -29.23
C ALA A 42 13.32 14.80 -30.64
N THR A 43 11.99 14.85 -30.69
CA THR A 43 11.26 14.92 -31.96
C THR A 43 10.50 16.23 -32.09
N THR A 44 10.28 16.70 -33.32
CA THR A 44 9.43 17.87 -33.61
C THR A 44 8.00 17.72 -33.03
N ARG A 45 7.52 16.47 -32.93
CA ARG A 45 6.24 16.18 -32.29
C ARG A 45 6.28 16.51 -30.79
N LEU A 46 7.37 16.13 -30.10
CA LEU A 46 7.56 16.44 -28.69
C LEU A 46 7.62 17.96 -28.47
N GLY A 47 8.36 18.69 -29.33
CA GLY A 47 8.40 20.15 -29.28
C GLY A 47 7.05 20.81 -29.41
N ARG A 48 6.21 20.33 -30.33
CA ARG A 48 4.83 20.84 -30.45
C ARG A 48 3.98 20.57 -29.22
N ILE A 49 4.16 19.40 -28.57
CA ILE A 49 3.46 19.08 -27.32
C ILE A 49 3.94 20.01 -26.19
N ILE A 50 5.24 20.19 -26.02
CA ILE A 50 5.83 21.03 -24.97
C ILE A 50 5.44 22.51 -25.16
N GLY A 51 5.41 23.01 -26.39
CA GLY A 51 5.08 24.39 -26.75
C GLY A 51 3.58 24.67 -26.85
N ASP A 52 2.70 23.75 -26.50
CA ASP A 52 1.25 23.96 -26.54
C ASP A 52 0.83 24.89 -25.39
N SER A 53 0.36 26.07 -25.73
CA SER A 53 -0.12 27.08 -24.77
C SER A 53 -1.27 26.59 -23.90
N HIS A 54 -2.06 25.63 -24.38
CA HIS A 54 -3.15 25.03 -23.62
C HIS A 54 -2.63 24.29 -22.37
N LEU A 55 -1.42 23.72 -22.40
CA LEU A 55 -0.81 23.11 -21.21
C LEU A 55 -0.53 24.13 -20.10
N VAL A 56 -0.15 25.34 -20.49
CA VAL A 56 0.10 26.45 -19.54
C VAL A 56 -1.21 26.90 -18.90
N GLU A 57 -2.26 27.10 -19.70
CA GLU A 57 -3.59 27.47 -19.20
C GLU A 57 -4.16 26.41 -18.23
N LEU A 58 -3.98 25.13 -18.53
CA LEU A 58 -4.38 24.04 -17.63
C LEU A 58 -3.59 24.08 -16.33
N ALA A 59 -2.29 24.34 -16.40
CA ALA A 59 -1.44 24.44 -15.22
C ALA A 59 -1.81 25.66 -14.35
N GLU A 60 -2.18 26.78 -14.92
CA GLU A 60 -2.66 27.96 -14.18
C GLU A 60 -3.95 27.66 -13.42
N ARG A 61 -4.93 27.02 -14.05
CA ARG A 61 -6.17 26.59 -13.39
C ARG A 61 -5.91 25.59 -12.26
N GLU A 62 -4.96 24.67 -12.47
CA GLU A 62 -4.59 23.70 -11.45
C GLU A 62 -3.88 24.38 -10.27
N MET A 63 -3.06 25.41 -10.50
CA MET A 63 -2.45 26.20 -9.43
C MET A 63 -3.51 26.87 -8.55
N GLU A 64 -4.58 27.42 -9.14
CA GLU A 64 -5.69 27.97 -8.36
C GLU A 64 -6.40 26.89 -7.51
N PHE A 65 -6.55 25.68 -8.06
CA PHE A 65 -7.15 24.56 -7.31
C PHE A 65 -6.25 24.14 -6.13
N ILE A 66 -4.93 24.03 -6.37
CA ILE A 66 -3.92 23.68 -5.38
C ILE A 66 -3.94 24.68 -4.21
N GLU A 67 -3.93 25.99 -4.50
CA GLU A 67 -3.96 27.05 -3.49
C GLU A 67 -5.24 27.04 -2.66
N ARG A 68 -6.41 26.91 -3.31
CA ARG A 68 -7.71 26.87 -2.62
C ARG A 68 -7.89 25.67 -1.69
N ASN A 69 -7.22 24.55 -1.98
CA ASN A 69 -7.38 23.30 -1.23
C ASN A 69 -6.19 22.96 -0.34
N ASN A 70 -5.23 23.88 -0.16
CA ASN A 70 -4.00 23.68 0.62
C ASN A 70 -3.25 22.39 0.21
N ILE A 71 -3.20 22.10 -1.08
CA ILE A 71 -2.47 20.98 -1.65
C ILE A 71 -0.99 21.40 -1.79
N LYS A 72 -0.08 20.53 -1.42
CA LYS A 72 1.34 20.72 -1.61
C LYS A 72 1.74 20.20 -3.00
N LEU A 73 2.21 21.08 -3.88
CA LEU A 73 2.83 20.71 -5.14
C LEU A 73 4.32 20.42 -4.89
N ILE A 74 4.77 19.22 -5.24
CA ILE A 74 6.17 18.78 -5.08
C ILE A 74 6.71 18.48 -6.47
N CYS A 75 7.73 19.22 -6.89
CA CYS A 75 8.35 19.03 -8.19
C CYS A 75 9.55 18.08 -8.11
N TYR A 76 9.83 17.39 -9.21
CA TYR A 76 11.06 16.63 -9.35
C TYR A 76 12.27 17.55 -9.15
N GLY A 77 13.18 17.16 -8.25
CA GLY A 77 14.33 17.96 -7.84
C GLY A 77 14.11 18.78 -6.54
N ASP A 78 12.88 18.91 -6.04
CA ASP A 78 12.63 19.51 -4.73
C ASP A 78 13.13 18.60 -3.60
N GLU A 79 13.59 19.16 -2.50
CA GLU A 79 14.02 18.41 -1.30
C GLU A 79 12.90 17.51 -0.73
N ALA A 80 11.65 17.97 -0.84
CA ALA A 80 10.47 17.23 -0.39
C ALA A 80 10.05 16.09 -1.35
N TYR A 81 10.67 15.98 -2.53
CA TYR A 81 10.36 14.91 -3.46
C TYR A 81 10.86 13.57 -2.93
N PRO A 82 10.06 12.47 -3.02
CA PRO A 82 10.51 11.16 -2.54
C PRO A 82 11.79 10.72 -3.26
N TYR A 83 12.92 10.68 -2.53
CA TYR A 83 14.22 10.37 -3.15
C TYR A 83 14.23 8.97 -3.79
N ARG A 84 13.55 7.98 -3.15
CA ARG A 84 13.42 6.63 -3.70
C ARG A 84 12.70 6.64 -5.06
N LEU A 85 11.67 7.47 -5.19
CA LEU A 85 10.94 7.62 -6.45
C LEU A 85 11.75 8.38 -7.49
N ALA A 86 12.59 9.34 -7.08
CA ALA A 86 13.44 10.10 -7.97
C ALA A 86 14.46 9.22 -8.72
N GLU A 87 14.89 8.10 -8.11
CA GLU A 87 15.77 7.11 -8.72
C GLU A 87 15.10 6.31 -9.86
N CYS A 88 13.76 6.29 -9.90
CA CYS A 88 13.03 5.56 -10.92
C CYS A 88 13.09 6.28 -12.28
N SER A 89 13.32 5.53 -13.36
CA SER A 89 13.45 6.09 -14.71
C SER A 89 12.19 6.82 -15.20
N ASP A 90 11.03 6.44 -14.69
CA ASP A 90 9.71 6.98 -15.02
C ASP A 90 9.08 7.81 -13.88
N ALA A 91 9.90 8.33 -12.97
CA ALA A 91 9.46 9.22 -11.89
C ALA A 91 8.64 10.40 -12.42
N PRO A 92 7.48 10.74 -11.84
CA PRO A 92 6.65 11.86 -12.29
C PRO A 92 7.33 13.21 -12.08
N LEU A 93 7.08 14.17 -12.97
CA LEU A 93 7.63 15.52 -12.86
C LEU A 93 7.07 16.31 -11.69
N VAL A 94 5.84 16.01 -11.28
CA VAL A 94 5.16 16.65 -10.16
C VAL A 94 4.34 15.63 -9.39
N LEU A 95 4.17 15.90 -8.11
CA LEU A 95 3.28 15.19 -7.19
C LEU A 95 2.41 16.21 -6.47
N HIS A 96 1.13 15.92 -6.39
CA HIS A 96 0.17 16.65 -5.56
C HIS A 96 0.00 15.88 -4.25
N SER A 97 0.30 16.50 -3.13
CA SER A 97 0.24 15.89 -1.80
C SER A 97 -0.75 16.63 -0.90
N LEU A 98 -1.63 15.89 -0.26
CA LEU A 98 -2.58 16.40 0.71
C LEU A 98 -2.46 15.60 2.01
N GLY A 99 -2.30 16.29 3.13
CA GLY A 99 -2.09 15.72 4.45
C GLY A 99 -0.74 16.10 5.04
N ASN A 100 -0.40 15.46 6.17
CA ASN A 100 0.81 15.72 6.92
C ASN A 100 1.70 14.48 6.96
N VAL A 101 2.47 14.26 5.91
CA VAL A 101 3.33 13.08 5.75
C VAL A 101 4.73 13.47 5.34
N ASP A 102 5.71 12.80 5.94
CA ASP A 102 7.08 12.76 5.42
C ASP A 102 7.20 11.66 4.36
N LEU A 103 7.32 12.05 3.10
CA LEU A 103 7.48 11.12 1.97
C LEU A 103 8.90 10.53 1.89
N ASN A 104 9.82 11.04 2.70
CA ASN A 104 11.19 10.58 2.83
C ASN A 104 11.45 9.88 4.18
N ALA A 105 10.39 9.33 4.80
CA ALA A 105 10.49 8.55 6.03
C ALA A 105 11.60 7.48 5.94
N HIS A 106 12.24 7.19 7.07
CA HIS A 106 13.40 6.29 7.13
C HIS A 106 13.08 4.90 6.60
N HIS A 107 11.88 4.38 6.92
CA HIS A 107 11.37 3.11 6.45
C HIS A 107 10.03 3.28 5.75
N ILE A 108 9.93 2.80 4.53
CA ILE A 108 8.70 2.85 3.72
C ILE A 108 8.43 1.47 3.15
N VAL A 109 7.22 0.95 3.41
CA VAL A 109 6.77 -0.32 2.84
C VAL A 109 5.52 -0.12 1.99
N SER A 110 5.51 -0.64 0.76
CA SER A 110 4.29 -0.73 -0.02
C SER A 110 3.58 -2.07 0.24
N ILE A 111 2.28 -2.02 0.52
CA ILE A 111 1.46 -3.21 0.77
C ILE A 111 0.37 -3.25 -0.29
N VAL A 112 0.36 -4.33 -1.08
CA VAL A 112 -0.54 -4.48 -2.21
C VAL A 112 -1.18 -5.86 -2.25
N GLY A 113 -2.32 -5.97 -2.95
CA GLY A 113 -2.97 -7.27 -3.10
C GLY A 113 -4.23 -7.24 -3.95
N THR A 114 -4.98 -8.32 -3.87
CA THR A 114 -6.25 -8.46 -4.57
C THR A 114 -7.30 -7.49 -4.06
N ARG A 115 -8.19 -7.04 -4.97
CA ARG A 115 -9.38 -6.27 -4.61
C ARG A 115 -10.47 -7.12 -3.94
N HIS A 116 -10.37 -8.44 -4.05
CA HIS A 116 -11.28 -9.44 -3.48
C HIS A 116 -10.58 -10.21 -2.36
N ALA A 117 -10.06 -9.47 -1.37
CA ALA A 117 -9.34 -10.05 -0.25
C ALA A 117 -10.21 -11.03 0.54
N SER A 118 -9.66 -12.21 0.80
CA SER A 118 -10.26 -13.18 1.71
C SER A 118 -10.16 -12.71 3.17
N GLU A 119 -10.86 -13.35 4.09
CA GLU A 119 -10.68 -13.05 5.52
C GLU A 119 -9.25 -13.37 5.97
N TYR A 120 -8.66 -14.46 5.45
CA TYR A 120 -7.25 -14.78 5.67
C TYR A 120 -6.33 -13.63 5.25
N GLY A 121 -6.46 -13.12 4.03
CA GLY A 121 -5.63 -12.03 3.54
C GLY A 121 -5.80 -10.73 4.32
N LYS A 122 -7.03 -10.42 4.77
CA LYS A 122 -7.29 -9.26 5.63
C LYS A 122 -6.61 -9.40 7.00
N ASP A 123 -6.71 -10.57 7.61
CA ASP A 123 -6.09 -10.84 8.90
C ASP A 123 -4.56 -10.81 8.80
N MET A 124 -3.99 -11.46 7.77
CA MET A 124 -2.54 -11.41 7.52
C MET A 124 -2.05 -9.98 7.34
N CYS A 125 -2.76 -9.17 6.54
CA CYS A 125 -2.42 -7.77 6.34
C CYS A 125 -2.49 -6.97 7.65
N ALA A 126 -3.56 -7.16 8.43
CA ALA A 126 -3.77 -6.44 9.68
C ALA A 126 -2.72 -6.81 10.74
N ASN A 127 -2.42 -8.10 10.90
CA ASN A 127 -1.41 -8.59 11.83
C ASN A 127 -0.01 -8.13 11.43
N PHE A 128 0.34 -8.25 10.14
CA PHE A 128 1.61 -7.76 9.61
C PHE A 128 1.84 -6.30 9.96
N VAL A 129 0.87 -5.42 9.68
CA VAL A 129 0.99 -3.99 9.95
C VAL A 129 1.03 -3.69 11.45
N ALA A 130 0.24 -4.41 12.27
CA ALA A 130 0.23 -4.24 13.71
C ALA A 130 1.56 -4.64 14.35
N ASP A 131 2.18 -5.73 13.89
CA ASP A 131 3.47 -6.18 14.39
C ASP A 131 4.62 -5.32 13.84
N LEU A 132 4.53 -4.87 12.59
CA LEU A 132 5.49 -3.92 12.02
C LEU A 132 5.53 -2.63 12.85
N ALA A 133 4.39 -2.13 13.32
CA ALA A 133 4.33 -0.96 14.20
C ALA A 133 5.03 -1.16 15.54
N LYS A 134 5.05 -2.40 16.06
CA LYS A 134 5.76 -2.74 17.30
C LYS A 134 7.27 -2.83 17.06
N PHE A 135 7.69 -3.43 15.96
CA PHE A 135 9.10 -3.67 15.64
C PHE A 135 9.81 -2.41 15.13
N VAL A 136 9.14 -1.68 14.22
CA VAL A 136 9.73 -0.52 13.55
C VAL A 136 8.69 0.61 13.53
N PRO A 137 8.46 1.29 14.69
CA PRO A 137 7.51 2.39 14.78
C PRO A 137 7.89 3.53 13.82
N GLY A 138 6.89 4.19 13.27
CA GLY A 138 7.10 5.28 12.31
C GLY A 138 7.31 4.82 10.86
N THR A 139 7.27 3.52 10.58
CA THR A 139 7.28 3.01 9.19
C THR A 139 6.10 3.57 8.41
N LEU A 140 6.38 4.18 7.26
CA LEU A 140 5.36 4.69 6.35
C LEU A 140 4.77 3.53 5.51
N VAL A 141 3.46 3.34 5.62
CA VAL A 141 2.72 2.37 4.79
C VAL A 141 2.17 3.05 3.55
N VAL A 142 2.59 2.58 2.37
CA VAL A 142 2.13 3.09 1.07
C VAL A 142 1.24 2.07 0.39
N SER A 143 0.10 2.49 -0.16
CA SER A 143 -0.76 1.64 -0.97
C SER A 143 -1.65 2.47 -1.91
N GLY A 144 -2.53 1.81 -2.66
CA GLY A 144 -3.31 2.45 -3.71
C GLY A 144 -4.74 2.86 -3.33
N LEU A 145 -5.14 2.74 -2.09
CA LEU A 145 -6.51 3.02 -1.61
C LEU A 145 -7.61 2.25 -2.38
N ALA A 146 -7.26 1.18 -3.08
CA ALA A 146 -8.21 0.31 -3.79
C ALA A 146 -9.00 -0.58 -2.82
N TYR A 147 -10.02 -1.28 -3.33
CA TYR A 147 -10.71 -2.32 -2.56
C TYR A 147 -9.74 -3.43 -2.14
N GLY A 148 -10.11 -4.20 -1.10
CA GLY A 148 -9.37 -5.38 -0.64
C GLY A 148 -8.15 -5.02 0.19
N ILE A 149 -6.99 -5.52 -0.18
CA ILE A 149 -5.75 -5.41 0.62
C ILE A 149 -5.32 -3.95 0.80
N ASP A 150 -5.40 -3.12 -0.22
CA ASP A 150 -4.95 -1.73 -0.14
C ASP A 150 -5.64 -0.96 1.00
N VAL A 151 -6.98 -0.96 1.02
CA VAL A 151 -7.73 -0.28 2.09
C VAL A 151 -7.56 -0.98 3.44
N CYS A 152 -7.33 -2.30 3.47
CA CYS A 152 -7.02 -3.03 4.69
C CYS A 152 -5.69 -2.56 5.29
N ALA A 153 -4.65 -2.41 4.48
CA ALA A 153 -3.35 -1.91 4.89
C ALA A 153 -3.45 -0.49 5.49
N HIS A 154 -4.16 0.43 4.83
CA HIS A 154 -4.37 1.78 5.35
C HIS A 154 -5.10 1.78 6.70
N ARG A 155 -6.18 1.01 6.82
CA ARG A 155 -6.94 0.91 8.10
C ARG A 155 -6.13 0.28 9.21
N ALA A 156 -5.33 -0.74 8.89
CA ALA A 156 -4.42 -1.37 9.84
C ALA A 156 -3.33 -0.38 10.30
N ALA A 157 -2.74 0.39 9.38
CA ALA A 157 -1.76 1.42 9.69
C ALA A 157 -2.35 2.50 10.62
N LEU A 158 -3.53 3.03 10.28
CA LEU A 158 -4.22 4.00 11.12
C LEU A 158 -4.51 3.45 12.52
N LYS A 159 -4.99 2.20 12.62
CA LYS A 159 -5.26 1.54 13.90
C LYS A 159 -3.99 1.33 14.73
N ALA A 160 -2.87 1.03 14.07
CA ALA A 160 -1.58 0.80 14.71
C ALA A 160 -0.78 2.09 14.97
N GLY A 161 -1.29 3.26 14.56
CA GLY A 161 -0.62 4.55 14.70
C GLY A 161 0.53 4.78 13.71
N LEU A 162 0.68 3.94 12.68
CA LEU A 162 1.65 4.15 11.61
C LEU A 162 1.15 5.20 10.61
N PRO A 163 2.04 6.06 10.09
CA PRO A 163 1.70 6.95 8.99
C PRO A 163 1.39 6.14 7.72
N THR A 164 0.41 6.64 6.93
CA THR A 164 0.03 5.94 5.71
C THR A 164 -0.34 6.88 4.57
N VAL A 165 0.13 6.56 3.36
CA VAL A 165 -0.12 7.34 2.14
C VAL A 165 -0.88 6.53 1.11
N GLY A 166 -2.02 7.08 0.70
CA GLY A 166 -2.79 6.58 -0.43
C GLY A 166 -2.35 7.25 -1.73
N VAL A 167 -1.72 6.51 -2.62
CA VAL A 167 -1.42 7.00 -3.96
C VAL A 167 -2.67 6.83 -4.82
N LEU A 168 -3.14 7.89 -5.48
CA LEU A 168 -4.39 7.89 -6.22
C LEU A 168 -4.15 7.82 -7.73
N ALA A 169 -5.13 7.27 -8.46
CA ALA A 169 -5.13 7.16 -9.92
C ALA A 169 -6.05 8.22 -10.59
N HIS A 170 -6.24 9.35 -9.91
CA HIS A 170 -7.10 10.47 -10.29
C HIS A 170 -6.67 11.73 -9.53
N GLY A 171 -7.24 12.88 -9.84
CA GLY A 171 -6.99 14.13 -9.13
C GLY A 171 -7.49 14.13 -7.68
N LEU A 172 -6.99 15.08 -6.87
CA LEU A 172 -7.38 15.22 -5.45
C LEU A 172 -8.77 15.85 -5.24
N ASP A 173 -9.46 16.20 -6.28
CA ASP A 173 -10.82 16.73 -6.28
C ASP A 173 -11.88 15.66 -5.96
N GLN A 174 -11.52 14.39 -6.05
CA GLN A 174 -12.40 13.26 -5.82
C GLN A 174 -11.71 12.13 -5.05
N ILE A 175 -12.51 11.21 -4.48
CA ILE A 175 -12.03 9.96 -3.89
C ILE A 175 -12.72 8.78 -4.55
N TYR A 176 -11.92 7.91 -5.15
CA TYR A 176 -12.37 6.65 -5.73
C TYR A 176 -11.59 5.46 -5.14
N PRO A 177 -12.29 4.44 -4.63
CA PRO A 177 -13.75 4.30 -4.53
C PRO A 177 -14.34 5.23 -3.46
N GLY A 178 -15.58 5.74 -3.71
CA GLY A 178 -16.28 6.62 -2.77
C GLY A 178 -16.50 6.00 -1.37
N ALA A 179 -16.57 4.67 -1.29
CA ALA A 179 -16.66 3.92 -0.03
C ALA A 179 -15.44 4.10 0.90
N HIS A 180 -14.30 4.56 0.38
CA HIS A 180 -13.07 4.77 1.14
C HIS A 180 -12.87 6.22 1.60
N ARG A 181 -13.86 7.12 1.37
CA ARG A 181 -13.78 8.55 1.72
C ARG A 181 -13.48 8.77 3.20
N THR A 182 -14.11 7.99 4.10
CA THR A 182 -13.85 8.09 5.54
C THR A 182 -12.41 7.70 5.87
N THR A 183 -11.90 6.60 5.30
CA THR A 183 -10.51 6.17 5.49
C THR A 183 -9.54 7.23 4.94
N ALA A 184 -9.79 7.75 3.73
CA ALA A 184 -8.99 8.81 3.13
C ALA A 184 -8.92 10.06 4.02
N LYS A 185 -10.06 10.47 4.63
CA LYS A 185 -10.08 11.61 5.55
C LYS A 185 -9.23 11.36 6.80
N GLN A 186 -9.32 10.17 7.40
CA GLN A 186 -8.50 9.81 8.57
C GLN A 186 -7.01 9.79 8.24
N MET A 187 -6.63 9.39 7.03
CA MET A 187 -5.23 9.37 6.60
C MET A 187 -4.60 10.77 6.57
N LEU A 188 -5.38 11.84 6.41
CA LEU A 188 -4.84 13.20 6.39
C LEU A 188 -4.26 13.64 7.75
N GLU A 189 -4.67 13.01 8.84
CA GLU A 189 -4.21 13.34 10.20
C GLU A 189 -2.84 12.73 10.51
N ASN A 190 -2.58 11.51 10.01
CA ASN A 190 -1.31 10.80 10.21
C ASN A 190 -0.89 10.10 8.90
N GLY A 191 -0.57 10.92 7.90
CA GLY A 191 -0.26 10.43 6.56
C GLY A 191 -0.76 11.38 5.49
N GLY A 192 -1.34 10.84 4.40
CA GLY A 192 -1.83 11.70 3.34
C GLY A 192 -2.32 10.96 2.10
N LEU A 193 -2.66 11.77 1.12
CA LEU A 193 -3.03 11.35 -0.23
C LEU A 193 -2.01 11.93 -1.21
N LEU A 194 -1.62 11.16 -2.19
CA LEU A 194 -0.62 11.53 -3.19
C LEU A 194 -1.12 11.19 -4.59
N THR A 195 -0.88 12.05 -5.55
CA THR A 195 -1.18 11.75 -6.95
C THR A 195 -0.27 12.55 -7.91
N GLU A 196 -0.05 12.00 -9.10
CA GLU A 196 0.54 12.73 -10.23
C GLU A 196 -0.49 13.40 -11.12
N PHE A 197 -1.77 13.13 -10.92
CA PHE A 197 -2.86 13.60 -11.78
C PHE A 197 -3.43 14.92 -11.27
N MET A 198 -3.67 15.84 -12.21
CA MET A 198 -4.37 17.12 -11.95
C MET A 198 -5.84 16.89 -11.58
N SER A 199 -6.44 17.90 -10.97
CA SER A 199 -7.89 17.94 -10.72
C SER A 199 -8.70 17.74 -12.00
N GLY A 200 -9.91 17.21 -11.90
CA GLY A 200 -10.75 16.87 -13.04
C GLY A 200 -10.26 15.66 -13.86
N THR A 201 -9.22 14.94 -13.42
CA THR A 201 -8.78 13.71 -14.09
C THR A 201 -9.62 12.54 -13.62
N ASP A 202 -10.38 11.92 -14.53
CA ASP A 202 -11.23 10.75 -14.24
C ASP A 202 -10.43 9.50 -13.89
N SER A 203 -11.09 8.59 -13.14
CA SER A 203 -10.53 7.30 -12.73
C SER A 203 -10.57 6.28 -13.88
N LEU A 204 -9.69 6.42 -14.88
CA LEU A 204 -9.58 5.49 -15.99
C LEU A 204 -8.74 4.24 -15.63
N LYS A 205 -9.10 3.07 -16.18
CA LYS A 205 -8.42 1.80 -15.90
C LYS A 205 -6.90 1.88 -16.12
N GLN A 206 -6.43 2.56 -17.14
CA GLN A 206 -5.01 2.74 -17.45
C GLN A 206 -4.25 3.51 -16.36
N PHE A 207 -4.90 4.47 -15.70
CA PHE A 207 -4.28 5.30 -14.66
C PHE A 207 -4.02 4.51 -13.37
N PHE A 208 -4.82 3.45 -13.08
CA PHE A 208 -4.52 2.55 -11.97
C PHE A 208 -3.23 1.77 -12.19
N VAL A 209 -2.96 1.36 -13.44
CA VAL A 209 -1.71 0.67 -13.78
C VAL A 209 -0.54 1.66 -13.74
N GLN A 210 -0.73 2.85 -14.31
CA GLN A 210 0.28 3.91 -14.31
C GLN A 210 0.68 4.33 -12.89
N ARG A 211 -0.30 4.54 -12.00
CA ARG A 211 -0.09 4.90 -10.61
C ARG A 211 0.73 3.88 -9.82
N ASN A 212 0.60 2.58 -10.14
CA ASN A 212 1.28 1.53 -9.39
C ASN A 212 2.81 1.69 -9.36
N ARG A 213 3.39 2.36 -10.38
CA ARG A 213 4.82 2.68 -10.39
C ARG A 213 5.23 3.60 -9.24
N ILE A 214 4.36 4.52 -8.85
CA ILE A 214 4.61 5.43 -7.71
C ILE A 214 4.54 4.63 -6.40
N VAL A 215 3.55 3.73 -6.25
CA VAL A 215 3.44 2.85 -5.07
C VAL A 215 4.71 1.99 -4.91
N ALA A 216 5.19 1.40 -6.00
CA ALA A 216 6.39 0.56 -6.00
C ALA A 216 7.67 1.39 -5.79
N GLY A 217 7.80 2.51 -6.50
CA GLY A 217 9.03 3.31 -6.53
C GLY A 217 9.29 4.12 -5.24
N MET A 218 8.24 4.44 -4.47
CA MET A 218 8.38 5.19 -3.21
C MET A 218 8.88 4.34 -2.04
N ALA A 219 8.76 3.01 -2.11
CA ALA A 219 9.00 2.13 -0.98
C ALA A 219 10.39 1.46 -1.04
N ASP A 220 10.91 1.06 0.11
CA ASP A 220 12.09 0.21 0.22
C ASP A 220 11.75 -1.20 -0.27
N ALA A 221 10.55 -1.67 0.04
CA ALA A 221 10.06 -2.99 -0.34
C ALA A 221 8.57 -3.00 -0.64
N THR A 222 8.15 -3.99 -1.44
CA THR A 222 6.75 -4.27 -1.76
C THR A 222 6.33 -5.61 -1.18
N VAL A 223 5.27 -5.61 -0.35
CA VAL A 223 4.67 -6.81 0.23
C VAL A 223 3.36 -7.14 -0.50
N VAL A 224 3.29 -8.33 -1.11
CA VAL A 224 2.08 -8.85 -1.76
C VAL A 224 1.37 -9.82 -0.80
N VAL A 225 0.20 -9.42 -0.30
CA VAL A 225 -0.52 -10.23 0.71
C VAL A 225 -1.35 -11.34 0.06
N GLU A 226 -2.15 -11.01 -0.92
CA GLU A 226 -2.91 -11.95 -1.74
C GLU A 226 -2.98 -11.48 -3.19
N SER A 227 -2.88 -12.41 -4.14
CA SER A 227 -3.04 -12.12 -5.56
C SER A 227 -3.50 -13.33 -6.35
N ALA A 228 -4.43 -13.13 -7.27
CA ALA A 228 -4.70 -14.11 -8.33
C ALA A 228 -3.53 -14.14 -9.33
N SER A 229 -3.41 -15.21 -10.13
CA SER A 229 -2.35 -15.41 -11.14
C SER A 229 -2.24 -14.28 -12.19
N LYS A 230 -3.29 -13.47 -12.37
CA LYS A 230 -3.33 -12.28 -13.25
C LYS A 230 -3.75 -11.02 -12.48
N GLY A 231 -3.38 -10.93 -11.21
CA GLY A 231 -3.74 -9.81 -10.34
C GLY A 231 -2.95 -8.53 -10.66
N GLY A 232 -3.58 -7.36 -10.46
CA GLY A 232 -2.92 -6.05 -10.63
C GLY A 232 -1.75 -5.82 -9.67
N SER A 233 -1.76 -6.45 -8.49
CA SER A 233 -0.66 -6.43 -7.52
C SER A 233 0.63 -7.05 -8.06
N LEU A 234 0.54 -8.03 -8.97
CA LEU A 234 1.72 -8.61 -9.64
C LEU A 234 2.41 -7.60 -10.57
N ILE A 235 1.66 -6.62 -11.11
CA ILE A 235 2.24 -5.52 -11.89
C ILE A 235 3.08 -4.64 -10.96
N THR A 236 2.55 -4.30 -9.77
CA THR A 236 3.28 -3.52 -8.77
C THR A 236 4.54 -4.24 -8.30
N ALA A 237 4.45 -5.55 -8.02
CA ALA A 237 5.61 -6.38 -7.69
C ALA A 237 6.66 -6.38 -8.81
N SER A 238 6.23 -6.48 -10.07
CA SER A 238 7.16 -6.44 -11.22
C SER A 238 7.81 -5.08 -11.38
N LEU A 239 7.10 -3.99 -11.12
CA LEU A 239 7.65 -2.63 -11.12
C LEU A 239 8.68 -2.45 -9.99
N ALA A 240 8.37 -2.90 -8.77
CA ALA A 240 9.29 -2.85 -7.63
C ALA A 240 10.62 -3.53 -7.97
N MET A 241 10.58 -4.75 -8.49
CA MET A 241 11.78 -5.45 -8.96
C MET A 241 12.51 -4.71 -10.08
N GLY A 242 11.78 -4.06 -10.98
CA GLY A 242 12.37 -3.23 -12.06
C GLY A 242 13.06 -1.96 -11.54
N TYR A 243 12.77 -1.55 -10.32
CA TYR A 243 13.41 -0.41 -9.63
C TYR A 243 14.43 -0.88 -8.58
N ASP A 244 14.85 -2.16 -8.62
CA ASP A 244 15.76 -2.77 -7.65
C ASP A 244 15.26 -2.64 -6.20
N ARG A 245 13.92 -2.76 -6.00
CA ARG A 245 13.29 -2.80 -4.68
C ARG A 245 12.95 -4.23 -4.31
N ASP A 246 13.13 -4.56 -3.03
CA ASP A 246 12.79 -5.88 -2.51
C ASP A 246 11.30 -6.19 -2.66
N CYS A 247 11.00 -7.45 -2.95
CA CYS A 247 9.63 -7.92 -3.06
C CYS A 247 9.41 -9.12 -2.16
N PHE A 248 8.32 -9.09 -1.40
CA PHE A 248 7.92 -10.13 -0.47
C PHE A 248 6.51 -10.59 -0.76
N ALA A 249 6.21 -11.86 -0.46
CA ALA A 249 4.87 -12.39 -0.64
C ALA A 249 4.50 -13.34 0.51
N PHE A 250 3.27 -13.21 1.00
CA PHE A 250 2.70 -14.19 1.90
C PHE A 250 2.28 -15.43 1.12
N PRO A 251 2.64 -16.64 1.61
CA PRO A 251 2.18 -17.87 1.00
C PRO A 251 0.70 -18.10 1.29
N GLY A 252 0.06 -18.89 0.46
CA GLY A 252 -1.29 -19.36 0.71
C GLY A 252 -1.50 -20.75 0.15
N ARG A 253 -2.72 -21.30 0.29
CA ARG A 253 -3.04 -22.64 -0.18
C ARG A 253 -2.90 -22.75 -1.70
N VAL A 254 -2.36 -23.86 -2.18
CA VAL A 254 -2.07 -24.08 -3.61
C VAL A 254 -3.30 -23.93 -4.50
N ASN A 255 -4.46 -24.37 -4.00
CA ASN A 255 -5.71 -24.35 -4.75
C ASN A 255 -6.53 -23.05 -4.60
N ASP A 256 -6.12 -22.13 -3.73
CA ASP A 256 -6.83 -20.88 -3.52
C ASP A 256 -6.54 -19.89 -4.63
N GLN A 257 -7.58 -19.40 -5.28
CA GLN A 257 -7.48 -18.51 -6.44
C GLN A 257 -6.62 -17.26 -6.15
N TYR A 258 -6.74 -16.67 -4.96
CA TYR A 258 -6.03 -15.45 -4.58
C TYR A 258 -4.68 -15.70 -3.92
N SER A 259 -4.27 -16.97 -3.75
CA SER A 259 -2.93 -17.36 -3.32
C SER A 259 -2.00 -17.67 -4.49
N GLN A 260 -2.56 -18.01 -5.66
CA GLN A 260 -1.79 -18.45 -6.82
C GLN A 260 -0.72 -17.45 -7.26
N GLY A 261 -1.04 -16.16 -7.28
CA GLY A 261 -0.11 -15.11 -7.70
C GLY A 261 1.07 -14.95 -6.74
N CYS A 262 0.81 -14.99 -5.42
CA CYS A 262 1.85 -14.95 -4.39
C CYS A 262 2.75 -16.19 -4.47
N ASN A 263 2.15 -17.38 -4.53
CA ASN A 263 2.88 -18.64 -4.65
C ASN A 263 3.74 -18.69 -5.94
N GLU A 264 3.23 -18.10 -7.05
CA GLU A 264 3.99 -17.98 -8.31
C GLU A 264 5.18 -17.02 -8.19
N LEU A 265 5.02 -15.87 -7.52
CA LEU A 265 6.13 -14.95 -7.25
C LEU A 265 7.25 -15.65 -6.48
N VAL A 266 6.90 -16.37 -5.41
CA VAL A 266 7.86 -17.10 -4.58
C VAL A 266 8.51 -18.25 -5.38
N SER A 267 7.74 -19.09 -6.07
CA SER A 267 8.26 -20.24 -6.81
C SER A 267 9.20 -19.86 -7.96
N ARG A 268 9.05 -18.64 -8.49
CA ARG A 268 9.92 -18.10 -9.53
C ARG A 268 11.06 -17.23 -9.01
N ASN A 269 11.30 -17.22 -7.69
CA ASN A 269 12.29 -16.36 -7.04
C ASN A 269 12.13 -14.86 -7.38
N ARG A 270 10.87 -14.40 -7.50
CA ARG A 270 10.51 -13.00 -7.77
C ARG A 270 10.05 -12.26 -6.52
N ALA A 271 9.81 -12.98 -5.44
CA ALA A 271 9.54 -12.45 -4.11
C ALA A 271 10.10 -13.41 -3.07
N ALA A 272 10.65 -12.88 -1.99
CA ALA A 272 10.97 -13.68 -0.82
C ALA A 272 9.67 -14.06 -0.08
N LEU A 273 9.60 -15.29 0.41
CA LEU A 273 8.49 -15.74 1.23
C LEU A 273 8.64 -15.16 2.63
N ILE A 274 7.57 -14.56 3.14
CA ILE A 274 7.45 -14.15 4.53
C ILE A 274 6.17 -14.73 5.15
N THR A 275 6.22 -15.02 6.44
CA THR A 275 5.06 -15.51 7.21
C THR A 275 4.67 -14.53 8.31
N SER A 276 5.55 -13.58 8.62
CA SER A 276 5.37 -12.61 9.71
C SER A 276 6.04 -11.27 9.39
N ALA A 277 5.75 -10.25 10.19
CA ALA A 277 6.48 -8.98 10.15
C ALA A 277 7.92 -9.13 10.62
N TYR A 278 8.20 -10.10 11.48
CA TYR A 278 9.55 -10.40 11.94
C TYR A 278 10.43 -10.89 10.78
N ASP A 279 9.95 -11.86 9.98
CA ASP A 279 10.68 -12.34 8.79
C ASP A 279 11.01 -11.19 7.83
N PHE A 280 10.05 -10.27 7.65
CA PHE A 280 10.21 -9.09 6.80
C PHE A 280 11.30 -8.15 7.35
N VAL A 281 11.22 -7.78 8.63
CA VAL A 281 12.14 -6.84 9.27
C VAL A 281 13.57 -7.42 9.30
N GLU A 282 13.70 -8.73 9.57
CA GLU A 282 14.99 -9.45 9.50
C GLU A 282 15.56 -9.44 8.08
N ALA A 283 14.75 -9.77 7.07
CA ALA A 283 15.18 -9.78 5.67
C ALA A 283 15.60 -8.39 5.18
N MET A 284 14.91 -7.34 5.62
CA MET A 284 15.24 -5.94 5.31
C MET A 284 16.43 -5.41 6.13
N ASN A 285 16.90 -6.18 7.10
CA ASN A 285 17.93 -5.76 8.07
C ASN A 285 17.58 -4.42 8.76
N TRP A 286 16.29 -4.23 9.09
CA TRP A 286 15.85 -3.05 9.82
C TRP A 286 16.06 -3.20 11.31
N GLU A 287 16.46 -2.13 11.98
CA GLU A 287 16.67 -2.14 13.42
C GLU A 287 15.33 -2.26 14.17
N VAL A 288 15.19 -3.33 14.93
CA VAL A 288 14.03 -3.55 15.81
C VAL A 288 14.16 -2.70 17.06
N VAL A 289 13.14 -1.89 17.34
CA VAL A 289 13.04 -1.21 18.63
C VAL A 289 12.79 -2.26 19.71
N THR A 290 13.85 -2.77 20.31
CA THR A 290 13.75 -3.58 21.51
C THR A 290 13.33 -2.68 22.67
N SER A 291 12.02 -2.58 22.94
CA SER A 291 11.59 -2.17 24.26
C SER A 291 12.26 -3.13 25.25
N LYS A 292 13.01 -2.62 26.25
CA LYS A 292 13.54 -3.42 27.35
C LYS A 292 12.40 -3.95 28.24
N LYS A 293 11.52 -4.77 27.67
CA LYS A 293 10.66 -5.65 28.45
C LYS A 293 11.48 -6.91 28.73
N SER A 294 11.63 -7.25 30.00
CA SER A 294 12.37 -8.44 30.42
C SER A 294 11.76 -9.68 29.77
N ALA A 295 12.56 -10.71 29.50
CA ALA A 295 12.09 -12.00 28.99
C ALA A 295 10.94 -12.61 29.81
N ALA A 296 10.78 -12.21 31.08
CA ALA A 296 9.68 -12.59 31.97
C ALA A 296 8.33 -11.92 31.56
N ASP A 297 8.35 -10.66 31.05
CA ASP A 297 7.11 -9.98 30.64
C ASP A 297 6.57 -10.50 29.30
N MET A 298 7.45 -11.01 28.41
CA MET A 298 7.03 -11.63 27.14
C MET A 298 6.33 -12.98 27.33
N GLN A 299 6.68 -13.76 28.37
CA GLN A 299 6.02 -15.02 28.64
C GLN A 299 4.59 -14.85 29.17
N THR A 300 4.29 -13.75 29.85
CA THR A 300 2.97 -13.53 30.46
C THR A 300 1.95 -12.97 29.45
N GLU A 301 2.38 -12.25 28.40
CA GLU A 301 1.49 -11.76 27.33
C GLU A 301 1.20 -12.79 26.23
N LEU A 302 2.03 -13.82 26.09
CA LEU A 302 1.90 -14.84 25.04
C LEU A 302 0.87 -15.93 25.32
N PHE A 303 0.46 -16.11 26.57
CA PHE A 303 -0.53 -17.12 26.96
C PHE A 303 -1.47 -16.57 28.03
N PRO A 304 -2.62 -15.99 27.64
CA PRO A 304 -3.67 -15.74 28.63
C PRO A 304 -4.02 -17.08 29.28
N GLU A 305 -4.11 -17.12 30.61
CA GLU A 305 -4.55 -18.32 31.34
C GLU A 305 -5.96 -18.68 30.85
N LEU A 306 -6.04 -19.66 29.97
CA LEU A 306 -7.30 -20.16 29.45
C LEU A 306 -7.96 -21.06 30.50
N SER A 307 -9.25 -20.87 30.75
CA SER A 307 -10.03 -21.83 31.50
C SER A 307 -10.05 -23.18 30.76
N PRO A 308 -10.36 -24.29 31.46
CA PRO A 308 -10.46 -25.59 30.83
C PRO A 308 -11.40 -25.65 29.63
N ASP A 309 -12.53 -24.94 29.72
CA ASP A 309 -13.52 -24.87 28.63
C ASP A 309 -13.00 -24.02 27.44
N GLU A 310 -12.32 -22.91 27.70
CA GLU A 310 -11.66 -22.08 26.65
C GLU A 310 -10.56 -22.87 25.94
N SER A 311 -9.76 -23.63 26.70
CA SER A 311 -8.70 -24.48 26.13
C SER A 311 -9.28 -25.57 25.24
N ALA A 312 -10.39 -26.18 25.63
CA ALA A 312 -11.10 -27.21 24.84
C ALA A 312 -11.62 -26.57 23.51
N VAL A 313 -12.24 -25.39 23.57
CA VAL A 313 -12.70 -24.66 22.39
C VAL A 313 -11.54 -24.31 21.45
N MET A 314 -10.44 -23.79 21.97
CA MET A 314 -9.26 -23.45 21.18
C MET A 314 -8.66 -24.69 20.50
N THR A 315 -8.62 -25.83 21.19
CA THR A 315 -8.12 -27.09 20.64
C THR A 315 -9.00 -27.59 19.49
N ALA A 316 -10.33 -27.53 19.66
CA ALA A 316 -11.27 -27.93 18.63
C ALA A 316 -11.16 -27.00 17.38
N LEU A 317 -11.07 -25.69 17.58
CA LEU A 317 -10.97 -24.72 16.49
C LEU A 317 -9.63 -24.81 15.73
N ARG A 318 -8.54 -25.20 16.38
CA ARG A 318 -7.24 -25.43 15.73
C ARG A 318 -7.23 -26.63 14.80
N SER A 319 -8.12 -27.60 15.00
CA SER A 319 -8.21 -28.77 14.13
C SER A 319 -8.89 -28.51 12.78
N ASP A 320 -9.55 -27.37 12.63
CA ASP A 320 -10.26 -26.97 11.39
C ASP A 320 -9.93 -25.52 11.01
N SER A 321 -9.15 -25.36 9.96
CA SER A 321 -8.68 -24.05 9.47
C SER A 321 -9.78 -23.17 8.89
N ASP A 322 -10.95 -23.75 8.50
CA ASP A 322 -12.09 -23.02 7.94
C ASP A 322 -13.09 -22.59 9.02
N GLY A 323 -12.79 -22.97 10.28
CA GLY A 323 -13.62 -22.70 11.43
C GLY A 323 -14.79 -23.67 11.60
N LEU A 324 -15.19 -23.87 12.85
CA LEU A 324 -16.28 -24.77 13.23
C LEU A 324 -17.59 -24.01 13.45
N GLN A 325 -18.71 -24.65 13.06
CA GLN A 325 -20.03 -24.17 13.41
C GLN A 325 -20.32 -24.40 14.89
N VAL A 326 -21.11 -23.51 15.52
CA VAL A 326 -21.50 -23.63 16.92
C VAL A 326 -22.10 -25.00 17.22
N ASN A 327 -22.97 -25.52 16.37
CA ASN A 327 -23.61 -26.82 16.56
C ASN A 327 -22.61 -28.00 16.53
N GLN A 328 -21.56 -27.90 15.70
CA GLN A 328 -20.48 -28.89 15.66
C GLN A 328 -19.67 -28.87 16.96
N MET A 329 -19.35 -27.67 17.47
CA MET A 329 -18.65 -27.51 18.75
C MET A 329 -19.46 -28.03 19.93
N VAL A 330 -20.80 -27.81 19.95
CA VAL A 330 -21.68 -28.38 21.00
C VAL A 330 -21.56 -29.89 21.06
N VAL A 331 -21.58 -30.58 19.90
CA VAL A 331 -21.47 -32.04 19.82
C VAL A 331 -20.06 -32.51 20.18
N GLN A 332 -19.05 -31.87 19.64
CA GLN A 332 -17.65 -32.27 19.79
C GLN A 332 -17.11 -32.07 21.24
N LEU A 333 -17.51 -30.96 21.86
CA LEU A 333 -17.02 -30.54 23.17
C LEU A 333 -17.95 -31.02 24.32
N ASN A 334 -19.15 -31.47 23.95
CA ASN A 334 -20.21 -31.81 24.91
C ASN A 334 -20.57 -30.62 25.85
N ILE A 335 -20.45 -29.39 25.35
CA ILE A 335 -20.81 -28.16 26.06
C ILE A 335 -22.17 -27.69 25.54
N PRO A 336 -23.17 -27.50 26.40
CA PRO A 336 -24.50 -27.04 25.99
C PRO A 336 -24.42 -25.65 25.36
N ILE A 337 -25.25 -25.38 24.34
CA ILE A 337 -25.25 -24.17 23.56
C ILE A 337 -25.40 -22.87 24.39
N ASN A 338 -26.19 -22.95 25.48
CA ASN A 338 -26.40 -21.84 26.43
C ASN A 338 -25.13 -21.48 27.23
N LYS A 339 -24.15 -22.37 27.33
CA LYS A 339 -22.84 -22.10 27.92
C LYS A 339 -21.81 -21.77 26.87
N LEU A 340 -21.88 -22.42 25.72
CA LEU A 340 -20.91 -22.25 24.64
C LEU A 340 -20.99 -20.85 24.00
N LEU A 341 -22.18 -20.30 23.76
CA LEU A 341 -22.32 -18.98 23.15
C LEU A 341 -21.74 -17.82 24.00
N PRO A 342 -22.03 -17.73 25.32
CA PRO A 342 -21.38 -16.73 26.17
C PRO A 342 -19.85 -16.92 26.19
N LEU A 343 -19.36 -18.15 26.26
CA LEU A 343 -17.93 -18.47 26.25
C LEU A 343 -17.25 -17.99 24.95
N LEU A 344 -17.85 -18.27 23.80
CA LEU A 344 -17.34 -17.81 22.51
C LEU A 344 -17.34 -16.28 22.40
N PHE A 345 -18.37 -15.62 22.95
CA PHE A 345 -18.42 -14.17 23.00
C PHE A 345 -17.30 -13.60 23.89
N GLU A 346 -17.07 -14.16 25.08
CA GLU A 346 -15.95 -13.76 25.94
C GLU A 346 -14.60 -13.97 25.27
N MET A 347 -14.40 -15.10 24.58
CA MET A 347 -13.19 -15.42 23.85
C MET A 347 -12.99 -14.47 22.66
N GLU A 348 -14.07 -14.04 22.01
CA GLU A 348 -14.01 -13.05 20.93
C GLU A 348 -13.61 -11.66 21.46
N MET A 349 -14.16 -11.27 22.61
CA MET A 349 -13.77 -10.02 23.31
C MET A 349 -12.32 -10.05 23.79
N LYS A 350 -11.78 -11.23 24.15
CA LYS A 350 -10.38 -11.45 24.49
C LYS A 350 -9.47 -11.51 23.22
N GLY A 351 -10.04 -11.49 22.01
CA GLY A 351 -9.29 -11.58 20.77
C GLY A 351 -8.73 -12.97 20.46
N LEU A 352 -9.25 -14.02 21.09
CA LEU A 352 -8.80 -15.41 20.91
C LEU A 352 -9.46 -16.08 19.70
N VAL A 353 -10.74 -15.74 19.45
CA VAL A 353 -11.54 -16.30 18.36
C VAL A 353 -12.28 -15.19 17.62
N LYS A 354 -12.74 -15.48 16.42
CA LYS A 354 -13.50 -14.54 15.58
C LYS A 354 -14.70 -15.24 14.96
N ALA A 355 -15.88 -14.61 15.06
CA ALA A 355 -17.05 -15.03 14.30
C ALA A 355 -16.87 -14.74 12.81
N VAL A 356 -17.21 -15.74 11.97
CA VAL A 356 -17.18 -15.62 10.51
C VAL A 356 -18.54 -15.97 9.90
N ALA A 357 -18.74 -15.65 8.64
CA ALA A 357 -20.01 -15.88 7.96
C ALA A 357 -20.46 -17.36 8.06
N GLY A 358 -21.77 -17.58 8.23
CA GLY A 358 -22.36 -18.90 8.35
C GLY A 358 -22.40 -19.46 9.79
N GLY A 359 -22.29 -18.62 10.81
CA GLY A 359 -22.36 -19.03 12.22
C GLY A 359 -21.17 -19.89 12.66
N ARG A 360 -20.02 -19.67 12.04
CA ARG A 360 -18.76 -20.33 12.36
C ARG A 360 -17.88 -19.44 13.22
N TYR A 361 -16.99 -20.08 13.99
CA TYR A 361 -15.91 -19.42 14.71
C TYR A 361 -14.57 -20.00 14.28
N ARG A 362 -13.54 -19.19 14.27
CA ARG A 362 -12.16 -19.64 14.03
C ARG A 362 -11.21 -18.99 15.02
N VAL A 363 -10.06 -19.59 15.22
CA VAL A 363 -8.97 -19.00 16.03
C VAL A 363 -8.48 -17.73 15.34
N MET A 364 -8.31 -16.64 16.09
CA MET A 364 -7.50 -15.54 15.63
C MET A 364 -6.04 -15.98 15.70
N VAL A 365 -5.37 -15.93 14.56
CA VAL A 365 -3.93 -16.16 14.51
C VAL A 365 -3.28 -14.95 15.18
N LEU A 366 -2.70 -15.17 16.37
CA LEU A 366 -1.88 -14.20 17.08
C LEU A 366 -0.53 -14.08 16.38
#